data_8cf0cbdb384e079744a483cfed0ed6f8
#
_entry.id   8cf0cbdb384e079744a483cfed0ed6f8
#
_cell.length_a   1.000
_cell.length_b   1.000
_cell.length_c   1.000
_cell.angle_alpha   90.00
_cell.angle_beta   90.00
_cell.angle_gamma   90.00
#
_symmetry.space_group_name_H-M   'P 1'
#
loop_
_entity.id
_entity.type
_entity.pdbx_description
1 polymer ?
#
loop_
_entity_poly.entity_id
_entity_poly.type
_entity_poly.pdbx_seq_one_letter_code
_entity_poly.pdbx_strand_id
1 'polypeptide(L)'
;MLQTLQAFPNSKVLSKWLEVRGKRLENTSGTEASILNNPLTPNHSSLTTKSDEKPFPIEGEGLGRGSSFHLGMAGYTFNKFDIDTTLAFMRRIDVHYLCIKDFHLPLDADADQVAAFKAKLAEHNVVGYAVGPIYMKDVPAAEKAFAYAQRVGVDLVVGVPGSWGDKSPNYAVLDRVEQLVRETNIRYAIHLHGPDMSLYPDATSIWEDVKDRDPRLGICLDIGHDLRYGSDPMRDLKRYAKRVFDIHLKDVTAPTKEGKAIELGRGIIDFPLFVKLLRKVGYKGSVSLEYEKDMSDPFIGIAESVGYFKAVMQTAQ
;
A
#
# COMPACT_ATOMS: atom_id res chain seq x y z
N MET A 1 -7.38 17.01 -32.46
CA MET A 1 -7.69 16.58 -31.10
C MET A 1 -9.02 15.80 -30.98
N LEU A 2 -9.63 15.40 -32.08
CA LEU A 2 -10.95 14.69 -32.12
C LEU A 2 -10.89 13.29 -32.75
N GLN A 3 -9.71 12.78 -33.10
CA GLN A 3 -9.58 11.48 -33.80
C GLN A 3 -9.07 10.31 -32.92
N THR A 4 -8.84 10.53 -31.60
CA THR A 4 -8.33 9.49 -30.70
C THR A 4 -9.39 8.86 -29.78
N LEU A 5 -10.68 9.18 -29.96
CA LEU A 5 -11.77 8.78 -29.04
C LEU A 5 -12.47 7.45 -29.41
N GLN A 6 -12.00 6.71 -30.42
CA GLN A 6 -12.72 5.50 -30.88
C GLN A 6 -12.23 4.15 -30.32
N ALA A 7 -11.34 4.13 -29.33
CA ALA A 7 -10.72 2.90 -28.81
C ALA A 7 -11.10 2.51 -27.35
N PHE A 8 -12.24 2.96 -26.81
CA PHE A 8 -12.61 2.62 -25.44
C PHE A 8 -13.80 1.67 -25.36
N PRO A 9 -13.65 0.46 -24.82
CA PRO A 9 -14.76 -0.47 -24.62
C PRO A 9 -15.73 -0.07 -23.48
N ASN A 10 -15.46 1.01 -22.73
CA ASN A 10 -16.34 1.47 -21.63
C ASN A 10 -16.44 3.01 -21.59
N SER A 11 -17.11 3.59 -22.59
CA SER A 11 -17.34 5.03 -22.73
C SER A 11 -18.05 5.69 -21.52
N LYS A 12 -18.79 4.91 -20.71
CA LYS A 12 -19.53 5.40 -19.54
C LYS A 12 -18.63 5.77 -18.33
N VAL A 13 -17.48 5.11 -18.18
CA VAL A 13 -16.55 5.41 -17.07
C VAL A 13 -15.78 6.70 -17.38
N LEU A 14 -15.35 6.86 -18.63
CA LEU A 14 -14.63 8.06 -19.06
C LEU A 14 -15.52 9.30 -19.05
N SER A 15 -16.77 9.19 -19.50
CA SER A 15 -17.72 10.31 -19.52
C SER A 15 -18.07 10.78 -18.10
N LYS A 16 -18.29 9.85 -17.18
CA LYS A 16 -18.59 10.17 -15.78
C LYS A 16 -17.38 10.78 -15.05
N TRP A 17 -16.18 10.34 -15.41
CA TRP A 17 -14.93 10.89 -14.87
C TRP A 17 -14.68 12.33 -15.37
N LEU A 18 -14.91 12.60 -16.64
CA LEU A 18 -14.80 13.95 -17.23
C LEU A 18 -15.84 14.91 -16.66
N GLU A 19 -17.05 14.43 -16.36
CA GLU A 19 -18.12 15.23 -15.74
C GLU A 19 -17.75 15.65 -14.30
N VAL A 20 -17.16 14.75 -13.51
CA VAL A 20 -16.70 15.05 -12.13
C VAL A 20 -15.56 16.06 -12.14
N ARG A 21 -14.64 15.97 -13.09
CA ARG A 21 -13.50 16.92 -13.19
C ARG A 21 -13.93 18.27 -13.72
N GLY A 22 -14.89 18.33 -14.65
CA GLY A 22 -15.48 19.57 -15.13
C GLY A 22 -16.14 20.39 -14.01
N LYS A 23 -16.93 19.74 -13.16
CA LYS A 23 -17.55 20.38 -11.99
C LYS A 23 -16.55 20.88 -10.93
N ARG A 24 -15.35 20.29 -10.88
CA ARG A 24 -14.28 20.70 -9.92
C ARG A 24 -13.54 21.96 -10.39
N LEU A 25 -13.42 22.20 -11.68
CA LEU A 25 -12.79 23.42 -12.23
C LEU A 25 -13.70 24.64 -12.14
N GLU A 26 -15.01 24.47 -12.12
CA GLU A 26 -15.97 25.56 -11.96
C GLU A 26 -16.09 26.07 -10.50
N ASN A 27 -15.76 25.22 -9.51
CA ASN A 27 -15.86 25.57 -8.08
C ASN A 27 -14.58 26.19 -7.47
N THR A 28 -13.48 26.32 -8.21
CA THR A 28 -12.21 26.89 -7.68
C THR A 28 -11.96 28.36 -8.03
N SER A 29 -12.91 29.04 -8.69
CA SER A 29 -12.77 30.45 -9.10
C SER A 29 -13.41 31.46 -8.13
N GLY A 30 -13.27 31.26 -6.84
CA GLY A 30 -13.80 32.21 -5.88
C GLY A 30 -13.26 32.00 -4.48
N THR A 31 -12.08 32.53 -4.19
CA THR A 31 -11.68 33.16 -2.93
C THR A 31 -10.15 33.37 -2.91
N GLU A 32 -9.71 34.53 -3.40
CA GLU A 32 -8.47 35.13 -2.95
C GLU A 32 -8.83 36.21 -1.94
N ALA A 33 -8.24 36.18 -0.74
CA ALA A 33 -7.69 37.33 -0.03
C ALA A 33 -7.28 37.04 1.41
N SER A 34 -6.08 37.47 1.71
CA SER A 34 -5.56 37.91 3.03
C SER A 34 -5.25 36.84 4.09
N ILE A 35 -3.96 36.63 4.33
CA ILE A 35 -3.34 36.66 5.67
C ILE A 35 -1.85 36.98 5.49
N LEU A 36 -1.45 38.16 6.00
CA LEU A 36 -0.07 38.55 6.24
C LEU A 36 0.18 38.69 7.75
N ASN A 37 1.35 38.22 8.19
CA ASN A 37 2.13 38.60 9.36
C ASN A 37 1.72 38.12 10.77
N ASN A 38 2.56 37.22 11.33
CA ASN A 38 3.12 37.42 12.67
C ASN A 38 4.40 36.55 12.90
N PRO A 39 5.45 37.07 13.55
CA PRO A 39 6.74 36.41 13.72
C PRO A 39 6.81 35.59 15.01
N LEU A 40 7.46 34.41 14.90
CA LEU A 40 7.71 33.49 16.02
C LEU A 40 9.09 33.79 16.64
N THR A 41 9.15 34.03 17.94
CA THR A 41 10.36 34.04 18.76
C THR A 41 10.56 32.66 19.43
N PRO A 42 11.81 32.17 19.57
CA PRO A 42 12.08 30.88 20.20
C PRO A 42 12.31 31.01 21.70
N ASN A 43 11.75 30.09 22.48
CA ASN A 43 12.05 29.95 23.89
C ASN A 43 12.77 28.61 24.16
N HIS A 44 14.00 28.72 24.64
CA HIS A 44 14.80 27.61 25.17
C HIS A 44 14.48 27.37 26.63
N SER A 45 14.18 26.15 27.03
CA SER A 45 14.40 25.69 28.42
C SER A 45 14.84 24.22 28.45
N SER A 46 16.00 24.03 29.04
CA SER A 46 16.65 22.75 29.35
C SER A 46 15.90 21.99 30.45
N LEU A 47 15.77 20.66 30.31
CA LEU A 47 15.49 19.77 31.44
C LEU A 47 16.25 18.45 31.34
N THR A 48 16.79 18.09 32.46
CA THR A 48 17.71 17.01 32.80
C THR A 48 17.06 15.64 32.90
N THR A 49 17.88 14.63 32.64
CA THR A 49 17.70 13.17 32.75
C THR A 49 17.09 12.63 34.02
N LYS A 50 16.26 11.59 33.93
CA LYS A 50 16.26 10.39 34.79
C LYS A 50 15.74 9.17 34.07
N SER A 51 16.52 8.09 34.17
CA SER A 51 16.25 6.72 33.69
C SER A 51 15.22 6.01 34.58
N ASP A 52 14.35 5.24 33.95
CA ASP A 52 13.76 3.95 34.35
C ASP A 52 12.37 3.83 33.68
N GLU A 53 12.30 3.28 32.49
CA GLU A 53 11.00 2.97 31.87
C GLU A 53 11.01 1.59 31.18
N LYS A 54 10.01 0.79 31.60
CA LYS A 54 9.63 -0.47 30.95
C LYS A 54 9.13 -0.20 29.52
N PRO A 55 9.26 -1.14 28.57
CA PRO A 55 8.78 -0.94 27.21
C PRO A 55 7.24 -0.85 27.19
N PHE A 56 6.75 0.30 26.76
CA PHE A 56 5.34 0.57 26.57
C PHE A 56 4.81 -0.09 25.29
N PRO A 57 3.54 -0.52 25.26
CA PRO A 57 2.86 -0.80 24.01
C PRO A 57 2.72 0.52 23.23
N ILE A 58 3.17 0.53 22.00
CA ILE A 58 3.12 1.70 21.12
C ILE A 58 1.67 1.90 20.67
N GLU A 59 0.89 2.63 21.45
CA GLU A 59 -0.25 3.37 20.89
C GLU A 59 0.33 4.61 20.23
N GLY A 60 0.31 4.64 18.91
CA GLY A 60 0.77 5.79 18.11
C GLY A 60 -0.11 7.01 18.35
N GLU A 61 0.20 7.79 19.39
CA GLU A 61 -0.33 9.14 19.55
C GLU A 61 0.43 10.07 18.61
N GLY A 62 -0.18 10.41 17.48
CA GLY A 62 0.40 11.45 16.66
C GLY A 62 -0.12 11.60 15.24
N LEU A 63 -1.36 11.30 14.93
CA LEU A 63 -2.03 11.84 13.73
C LEU A 63 -3.55 11.66 13.87
N GLY A 64 -4.26 12.77 14.08
CA GLY A 64 -5.70 12.95 13.89
C GLY A 64 -6.62 11.89 14.50
N ARG A 65 -7.37 12.26 15.53
CA ARG A 65 -8.50 11.47 16.02
C ARG A 65 -9.38 11.03 14.83
N GLY A 66 -9.32 9.74 14.43
CA GLY A 66 -10.30 9.18 13.51
C GLY A 66 -9.82 8.28 12.36
N SER A 67 -8.53 8.09 12.06
CA SER A 67 -8.15 7.12 11.01
C SER A 67 -8.04 5.72 11.60
N SER A 68 -8.85 4.79 11.08
CA SER A 68 -8.81 3.39 11.48
C SER A 68 -7.74 2.57 10.73
N PHE A 69 -7.01 3.18 9.78
CA PHE A 69 -6.01 2.55 8.94
C PHE A 69 -4.67 3.30 9.01
N HIS A 70 -3.58 2.65 8.63
CA HIS A 70 -2.21 3.17 8.72
C HIS A 70 -1.62 3.48 7.35
N LEU A 71 -0.93 4.63 7.22
CA LEU A 71 -0.08 4.88 6.05
C LEU A 71 1.25 4.13 6.22
N GLY A 72 1.60 3.33 5.22
CA GLY A 72 2.82 2.53 5.17
C GLY A 72 3.60 2.72 3.87
N MET A 73 4.68 1.95 3.76
CA MET A 73 5.47 1.81 2.54
C MET A 73 5.47 0.35 2.09
N ALA A 74 5.22 0.12 0.81
CA ALA A 74 5.53 -1.14 0.17
C ALA A 74 7.04 -1.22 -0.05
N GLY A 75 7.70 -2.25 0.47
CA GLY A 75 9.15 -2.37 0.44
C GLY A 75 9.74 -2.35 -0.98
N TYR A 76 8.97 -2.78 -1.99
CA TYR A 76 9.40 -2.74 -3.39
C TYR A 76 9.77 -1.33 -3.87
N THR A 77 9.17 -0.29 -3.34
CA THR A 77 9.52 1.12 -3.56
C THR A 77 11.02 1.39 -3.38
N PHE A 78 11.68 0.63 -2.49
CA PHE A 78 13.08 0.80 -2.14
C PHE A 78 13.99 -0.29 -2.71
N ASN A 79 13.65 -0.91 -3.83
CA ASN A 79 14.38 -2.04 -4.40
C ASN A 79 15.82 -1.74 -4.86
N LYS A 80 16.22 -0.47 -4.86
CA LYS A 80 17.59 0.00 -5.17
C LYS A 80 18.38 0.41 -3.93
N PHE A 81 17.80 0.33 -2.74
CA PHE A 81 18.35 0.85 -1.51
C PHE A 81 18.41 -0.24 -0.43
N ASP A 82 19.44 -0.18 0.41
CA ASP A 82 19.55 -1.04 1.57
C ASP A 82 18.53 -0.65 2.66
N ILE A 83 18.40 -1.51 3.66
CA ILE A 83 17.44 -1.30 4.72
C ILE A 83 17.77 -0.07 5.58
N ASP A 84 19.04 0.23 5.81
CA ASP A 84 19.45 1.35 6.66
C ASP A 84 19.09 2.70 5.99
N THR A 85 19.36 2.83 4.70
CA THR A 85 18.92 3.97 3.88
C THR A 85 17.40 4.08 3.84
N THR A 86 16.70 2.96 3.65
CA THR A 86 15.23 2.90 3.63
C THR A 86 14.64 3.39 4.94
N LEU A 87 15.10 2.88 6.08
CA LEU A 87 14.59 3.26 7.40
C LEU A 87 14.92 4.71 7.77
N ALA A 88 16.13 5.17 7.46
CA ALA A 88 16.51 6.56 7.65
C ALA A 88 15.60 7.52 6.88
N PHE A 89 15.23 7.15 5.64
CA PHE A 89 14.31 7.94 4.85
C PHE A 89 12.86 7.89 5.38
N MET A 90 12.36 6.69 5.72
CA MET A 90 11.02 6.52 6.32
C MET A 90 10.86 7.39 7.58
N ARG A 91 11.89 7.44 8.44
CA ARG A 91 11.91 8.33 9.60
C ARG A 91 11.79 9.81 9.22
N ARG A 92 12.48 10.26 8.15
CA ARG A 92 12.44 11.66 7.70
C ARG A 92 11.07 12.09 7.19
N ILE A 93 10.32 11.18 6.57
CA ILE A 93 8.96 11.42 6.08
C ILE A 93 7.88 11.03 7.08
N ASP A 94 8.27 10.58 8.28
CA ASP A 94 7.38 10.20 9.37
C ASP A 94 6.35 9.15 8.91
N VAL A 95 6.85 8.01 8.40
CA VAL A 95 6.06 6.81 8.04
C VAL A 95 6.63 5.62 8.79
N HIS A 96 5.77 4.88 9.49
CA HIS A 96 6.17 3.90 10.49
C HIS A 96 5.75 2.46 10.18
N TYR A 97 5.15 2.18 9.03
CA TYR A 97 4.70 0.84 8.65
C TYR A 97 5.38 0.40 7.36
N LEU A 98 5.96 -0.80 7.34
CA LEU A 98 6.69 -1.36 6.20
C LEU A 98 6.15 -2.75 5.85
N CYS A 99 5.73 -2.95 4.59
CA CYS A 99 5.62 -4.28 4.01
C CYS A 99 7.03 -4.74 3.62
N ILE A 100 7.58 -5.71 4.35
CA ILE A 100 8.98 -6.13 4.24
C ILE A 100 9.19 -6.90 2.94
N LYS A 101 10.24 -6.56 2.19
CA LYS A 101 10.63 -7.24 0.96
C LYS A 101 11.86 -8.12 1.17
N ASP A 102 11.94 -9.20 0.42
CA ASP A 102 12.96 -10.25 0.52
C ASP A 102 14.40 -9.78 0.20
N PHE A 103 14.56 -8.68 -0.51
CA PHE A 103 15.88 -8.07 -0.71
C PHE A 103 16.36 -7.23 0.49
N HIS A 104 15.46 -6.84 1.41
CA HIS A 104 15.83 -6.20 2.67
C HIS A 104 16.08 -7.23 3.79
N LEU A 105 15.34 -8.33 3.77
CA LEU A 105 15.53 -9.46 4.68
C LEU A 105 15.27 -10.76 3.88
N PRO A 106 16.31 -11.56 3.57
CA PRO A 106 16.15 -12.77 2.77
C PRO A 106 15.17 -13.78 3.35
N LEU A 107 14.46 -14.50 2.49
CA LEU A 107 13.47 -15.53 2.91
C LEU A 107 14.07 -16.69 3.71
N ASP A 108 15.40 -16.87 3.66
CA ASP A 108 16.16 -17.86 4.41
C ASP A 108 16.95 -17.26 5.57
N ALA A 109 16.70 -15.98 5.90
CA ALA A 109 17.33 -15.33 7.05
C ALA A 109 17.17 -16.17 8.32
N ASP A 110 18.26 -16.38 9.01
CA ASP A 110 18.30 -17.10 10.29
C ASP A 110 17.77 -16.25 11.46
N ALA A 111 17.74 -16.84 12.64
CA ALA A 111 17.22 -16.18 13.82
C ALA A 111 17.99 -14.90 14.21
N ASP A 112 19.32 -14.91 14.05
CA ASP A 112 20.17 -13.77 14.39
C ASP A 112 19.99 -12.63 13.40
N GLN A 113 19.88 -12.94 12.10
CA GLN A 113 19.58 -11.98 11.05
C GLN A 113 18.20 -11.34 11.24
N VAL A 114 17.19 -12.14 11.57
CA VAL A 114 15.84 -11.64 11.87
C VAL A 114 15.86 -10.77 13.13
N ALA A 115 16.56 -11.16 14.17
CA ALA A 115 16.68 -10.36 15.40
C ALA A 115 17.37 -9.02 15.13
N ALA A 116 18.47 -9.01 14.39
CA ALA A 116 19.19 -7.80 13.99
C ALA A 116 18.29 -6.88 13.12
N PHE A 117 17.55 -7.44 12.18
CA PHE A 117 16.61 -6.68 11.35
C PHE A 117 15.50 -6.04 12.20
N LYS A 118 14.90 -6.80 13.12
CA LYS A 118 13.87 -6.28 14.05
C LYS A 118 14.41 -5.17 14.96
N ALA A 119 15.66 -5.28 15.41
CA ALA A 119 16.32 -4.23 16.19
C ALA A 119 16.46 -2.93 15.37
N LYS A 120 16.86 -3.02 14.09
CA LYS A 120 16.91 -1.87 13.18
C LYS A 120 15.52 -1.23 12.99
N LEU A 121 14.48 -2.03 12.77
CA LEU A 121 13.12 -1.51 12.68
C LEU A 121 12.72 -0.74 13.95
N ALA A 122 13.01 -1.31 15.12
CA ALA A 122 12.69 -0.68 16.40
C ALA A 122 13.46 0.62 16.63
N GLU A 123 14.76 0.68 16.28
CA GLU A 123 15.59 1.89 16.37
C GLU A 123 15.01 3.05 15.56
N HIS A 124 14.38 2.75 14.42
CA HIS A 124 13.74 3.73 13.55
C HIS A 124 12.24 3.92 13.81
N ASN A 125 11.71 3.29 14.87
CA ASN A 125 10.26 3.29 15.17
C ASN A 125 9.41 2.84 13.97
N VAL A 126 9.83 1.76 13.31
CA VAL A 126 9.13 1.16 12.16
C VAL A 126 8.58 -0.20 12.55
N VAL A 127 7.33 -0.47 12.18
CA VAL A 127 6.65 -1.75 12.34
C VAL A 127 6.64 -2.47 10.99
N GLY A 128 7.27 -3.63 10.91
CA GLY A 128 7.05 -4.56 9.80
C GLY A 128 5.67 -5.19 9.97
N TYR A 129 4.69 -4.80 9.13
CA TYR A 129 3.31 -5.26 9.30
C TYR A 129 2.97 -6.47 8.42
N ALA A 130 3.70 -6.66 7.34
CA ALA A 130 3.54 -7.75 6.38
C ALA A 130 4.86 -8.10 5.72
N VAL A 131 4.90 -9.21 4.99
CA VAL A 131 5.99 -9.59 4.09
C VAL A 131 5.47 -9.78 2.67
N GLY A 132 6.22 -9.32 1.66
CA GLY A 132 5.85 -9.52 0.24
C GLY A 132 5.90 -8.28 -0.64
N PRO A 133 5.35 -8.35 -1.87
CA PRO A 133 4.77 -9.55 -2.51
C PRO A 133 5.79 -10.65 -2.79
N ILE A 134 5.43 -11.90 -2.47
CA ILE A 134 6.24 -13.11 -2.69
C ILE A 134 5.58 -13.96 -3.77
N TYR A 135 6.33 -14.28 -4.84
CA TYR A 135 5.87 -15.22 -5.87
C TYR A 135 6.11 -16.65 -5.41
N MET A 136 5.05 -17.44 -5.34
CA MET A 136 5.06 -18.82 -4.87
C MET A 136 4.84 -19.77 -6.04
N LYS A 137 5.94 -20.11 -6.74
CA LYS A 137 5.89 -20.95 -7.95
C LYS A 137 5.46 -22.39 -7.68
N ASP A 138 5.70 -22.89 -6.46
CA ASP A 138 5.44 -24.26 -6.02
C ASP A 138 5.10 -24.32 -4.52
N VAL A 139 4.66 -25.48 -4.06
CA VAL A 139 4.27 -25.72 -2.66
C VAL A 139 5.42 -25.43 -1.68
N PRO A 140 6.68 -25.85 -1.92
CA PRO A 140 7.78 -25.51 -1.04
C PRO A 140 8.01 -24.00 -0.92
N ALA A 141 7.79 -23.21 -1.98
CA ALA A 141 7.90 -21.76 -1.92
C ALA A 141 6.82 -21.13 -1.03
N ALA A 142 5.60 -21.68 -1.03
CA ALA A 142 4.54 -21.24 -0.11
C ALA A 142 4.89 -21.56 1.35
N GLU A 143 5.36 -22.77 1.62
CA GLU A 143 5.80 -23.18 2.97
C GLU A 143 6.96 -22.31 3.47
N LYS A 144 7.94 -22.02 2.61
CA LYS A 144 9.06 -21.12 2.93
C LYS A 144 8.57 -19.72 3.26
N ALA A 145 7.59 -19.17 2.52
CA ALA A 145 7.05 -17.84 2.74
C ALA A 145 6.32 -17.74 4.09
N PHE A 146 5.51 -18.72 4.45
CA PHE A 146 4.82 -18.73 5.74
C PHE A 146 5.78 -18.96 6.91
N ALA A 147 6.74 -19.86 6.79
CA ALA A 147 7.79 -20.05 7.79
C ALA A 147 8.63 -18.78 7.99
N TYR A 148 8.90 -18.03 6.91
CA TYR A 148 9.55 -16.72 6.97
C TYR A 148 8.68 -15.71 7.74
N ALA A 149 7.38 -15.58 7.41
CA ALA A 149 6.47 -14.69 8.10
C ALA A 149 6.38 -14.99 9.61
N GLN A 150 6.37 -16.27 10.01
CA GLN A 150 6.42 -16.69 11.41
C GLN A 150 7.71 -16.25 12.10
N ARG A 151 8.89 -16.44 11.47
CA ARG A 151 10.18 -16.00 12.03
C ARG A 151 10.25 -14.48 12.19
N VAL A 152 9.77 -13.74 11.20
CA VAL A 152 9.68 -12.28 11.25
C VAL A 152 8.65 -11.82 12.28
N GLY A 153 7.61 -12.61 12.55
CA GLY A 153 6.56 -12.29 13.51
C GLY A 153 5.48 -11.36 12.95
N VAL A 154 5.17 -11.47 11.65
CA VAL A 154 4.06 -10.77 11.01
C VAL A 154 2.84 -11.69 10.84
N ASP A 155 1.65 -11.11 10.77
CA ASP A 155 0.40 -11.84 10.63
C ASP A 155 -0.21 -11.78 9.21
N LEU A 156 0.55 -11.22 8.25
CA LEU A 156 0.12 -11.07 6.85
C LEU A 156 1.25 -11.42 5.89
N VAL A 157 0.97 -12.33 4.97
CA VAL A 157 1.78 -12.59 3.77
C VAL A 157 1.06 -11.99 2.58
N VAL A 158 1.69 -11.10 1.88
CA VAL A 158 1.28 -10.64 0.54
C VAL A 158 2.01 -11.50 -0.48
N GLY A 159 1.29 -12.06 -1.45
CA GLY A 159 1.93 -12.97 -2.41
C GLY A 159 1.11 -13.24 -3.66
N VAL A 160 1.68 -14.04 -4.54
CA VAL A 160 1.03 -14.51 -5.76
C VAL A 160 1.25 -16.03 -5.86
N PRO A 161 0.18 -16.85 -5.95
CA PRO A 161 0.30 -18.31 -6.08
C PRO A 161 0.64 -18.69 -7.54
N GLY A 162 1.89 -18.46 -7.92
CA GLY A 162 2.43 -18.67 -9.26
C GLY A 162 3.71 -17.88 -9.48
N SER A 163 4.14 -17.83 -10.75
CA SER A 163 5.31 -17.08 -11.21
C SER A 163 4.91 -15.90 -12.09
N TRP A 164 5.83 -14.95 -12.25
CA TRP A 164 5.64 -13.89 -13.23
C TRP A 164 5.50 -14.48 -14.64
N GLY A 165 4.45 -14.10 -15.35
CA GLY A 165 4.16 -14.60 -16.70
C GLY A 165 3.20 -15.79 -16.76
N ASP A 166 2.84 -16.41 -15.62
CA ASP A 166 1.79 -17.43 -15.57
C ASP A 166 0.44 -16.83 -15.99
N LYS A 167 -0.39 -17.67 -16.65
CA LYS A 167 -1.71 -17.27 -17.12
C LYS A 167 -2.84 -17.70 -16.18
N SER A 168 -2.55 -18.64 -15.30
CA SER A 168 -3.47 -19.18 -14.31
C SER A 168 -2.75 -19.44 -13.00
N PRO A 169 -3.44 -19.39 -11.86
CA PRO A 169 -2.83 -19.68 -10.58
C PRO A 169 -2.39 -21.14 -10.49
N ASN A 170 -1.34 -21.38 -9.69
CA ASN A 170 -1.01 -22.71 -9.27
C ASN A 170 -1.95 -23.12 -8.12
N TYR A 171 -3.00 -23.85 -8.45
CA TYR A 171 -4.03 -24.25 -7.48
C TYR A 171 -3.47 -25.13 -6.37
N ALA A 172 -2.46 -25.97 -6.62
CA ALA A 172 -1.81 -26.75 -5.58
C ALA A 172 -1.11 -25.84 -4.54
N VAL A 173 -0.54 -24.74 -4.99
CA VAL A 173 0.00 -23.69 -4.09
C VAL A 173 -1.13 -23.04 -3.31
N LEU A 174 -2.21 -22.65 -3.97
CA LEU A 174 -3.34 -21.96 -3.31
C LEU A 174 -4.02 -22.88 -2.28
N ASP A 175 -4.15 -24.18 -2.56
CA ASP A 175 -4.68 -25.17 -1.63
C ASP A 175 -3.75 -25.34 -0.42
N ARG A 176 -2.42 -25.35 -0.64
CA ARG A 176 -1.46 -25.40 0.47
C ARG A 176 -1.47 -24.13 1.30
N VAL A 177 -1.57 -22.96 0.66
CA VAL A 177 -1.72 -21.67 1.35
C VAL A 177 -2.97 -21.67 2.24
N GLU A 178 -4.09 -22.21 1.77
CA GLU A 178 -5.30 -22.34 2.58
C GLU A 178 -5.10 -23.22 3.82
N GLN A 179 -4.31 -24.28 3.74
CA GLN A 179 -3.91 -25.07 4.92
C GLN A 179 -3.01 -24.26 5.85
N LEU A 180 -1.98 -23.59 5.30
CA LEU A 180 -1.03 -22.80 6.06
C LEU A 180 -1.69 -21.66 6.85
N VAL A 181 -2.69 -20.97 6.30
CA VAL A 181 -3.42 -19.94 7.05
C VAL A 181 -4.19 -20.51 8.24
N ARG A 182 -4.67 -21.76 8.14
CA ARG A 182 -5.31 -22.48 9.26
C ARG A 182 -4.30 -22.94 10.31
N GLU A 183 -3.15 -23.43 9.87
CA GLU A 183 -2.08 -23.95 10.74
C GLU A 183 -1.38 -22.82 11.52
N THR A 184 -1.15 -21.66 10.89
CA THR A 184 -0.33 -20.57 11.44
C THR A 184 -1.12 -19.39 11.97
N ASN A 185 -2.40 -19.28 11.61
CA ASN A 185 -3.25 -18.09 11.80
C ASN A 185 -2.72 -16.82 11.10
N ILE A 186 -1.76 -16.95 10.18
CA ILE A 186 -1.27 -15.86 9.33
C ILE A 186 -2.23 -15.69 8.15
N ARG A 187 -2.65 -14.46 7.87
CA ARG A 187 -3.49 -14.12 6.72
C ARG A 187 -2.66 -14.12 5.43
N TYR A 188 -3.32 -14.33 4.33
CA TYR A 188 -2.72 -14.28 3.01
C TYR A 188 -3.50 -13.32 2.11
N ALA A 189 -2.82 -12.37 1.48
CA ALA A 189 -3.39 -11.45 0.52
C ALA A 189 -2.76 -11.64 -0.86
N ILE A 190 -3.56 -11.96 -1.86
CA ILE A 190 -3.10 -12.06 -3.25
C ILE A 190 -2.93 -10.63 -3.80
N HIS A 191 -1.75 -10.34 -4.32
CA HIS A 191 -1.44 -9.06 -4.96
C HIS A 191 -1.79 -9.10 -6.44
N LEU A 192 -2.50 -8.07 -6.93
CA LEU A 192 -2.83 -7.91 -8.33
C LEU A 192 -1.79 -7.02 -9.05
N HIS A 193 -1.54 -7.31 -10.34
CA HIS A 193 -0.53 -6.60 -11.14
C HIS A 193 -1.03 -6.23 -12.55
N GLY A 194 -2.33 -6.16 -12.75
CA GLY A 194 -2.85 -5.81 -14.08
C GLY A 194 -2.49 -4.40 -14.54
N PRO A 195 -2.30 -4.20 -15.82
CA PRO A 195 -2.33 -5.14 -16.93
C PRO A 195 -0.98 -5.81 -17.26
N ASP A 196 0.02 -5.65 -16.38
CA ASP A 196 1.39 -6.08 -16.67
C ASP A 196 1.55 -7.59 -16.47
N MET A 197 0.64 -8.20 -15.71
CA MET A 197 0.59 -9.63 -15.45
C MET A 197 -0.81 -10.19 -15.71
N SER A 198 -0.90 -11.32 -16.42
CA SER A 198 -2.18 -11.98 -16.72
C SER A 198 -2.78 -12.69 -15.51
N LEU A 199 -1.92 -13.17 -14.61
CA LEU A 199 -2.35 -13.81 -13.37
C LEU A 199 -2.81 -12.73 -12.38
N TYR A 200 -4.06 -12.76 -12.00
CA TYR A 200 -4.71 -11.78 -11.13
C TYR A 200 -4.56 -10.33 -11.62
N PRO A 201 -5.14 -10.01 -12.77
CA PRO A 201 -5.05 -8.65 -13.31
C PRO A 201 -5.88 -7.62 -12.54
N ASP A 202 -6.90 -8.04 -11.80
CA ASP A 202 -7.82 -7.19 -11.04
C ASP A 202 -8.33 -7.87 -9.75
N ALA A 203 -9.01 -7.11 -8.91
CA ALA A 203 -9.57 -7.62 -7.67
C ALA A 203 -10.68 -8.68 -7.89
N THR A 204 -11.39 -8.63 -9.02
CA THR A 204 -12.44 -9.60 -9.33
C THR A 204 -11.85 -10.99 -9.59
N SER A 205 -10.75 -11.09 -10.32
CA SER A 205 -10.06 -12.36 -10.58
C SER A 205 -9.57 -13.03 -9.28
N ILE A 206 -9.04 -12.25 -8.34
CA ILE A 206 -8.67 -12.76 -7.01
C ILE A 206 -9.90 -13.23 -6.24
N TRP A 207 -10.97 -12.44 -6.27
CA TRP A 207 -12.22 -12.78 -5.57
C TRP A 207 -12.78 -14.13 -6.01
N GLU A 208 -12.76 -14.43 -7.31
CA GLU A 208 -13.27 -15.71 -7.83
C GLU A 208 -12.54 -16.92 -7.21
N ASP A 209 -11.26 -16.78 -6.91
CA ASP A 209 -10.45 -17.85 -6.30
C ASP A 209 -10.53 -17.90 -4.76
N VAL A 210 -10.84 -16.78 -4.08
CA VAL A 210 -10.82 -16.76 -2.61
C VAL A 210 -12.19 -16.74 -1.96
N LYS A 211 -13.28 -16.46 -2.69
CA LYS A 211 -14.63 -16.26 -2.13
C LYS A 211 -15.15 -17.45 -1.32
N ASP A 212 -14.88 -18.67 -1.78
CA ASP A 212 -15.35 -19.92 -1.20
C ASP A 212 -14.28 -20.62 -0.33
N ARG A 213 -13.11 -19.98 -0.14
CA ARG A 213 -12.00 -20.47 0.67
C ARG A 213 -12.00 -19.85 2.07
N ASP A 214 -11.06 -20.29 2.89
CA ASP A 214 -10.88 -19.77 4.25
C ASP A 214 -10.89 -18.22 4.27
N PRO A 215 -11.64 -17.60 5.20
CA PRO A 215 -11.78 -16.14 5.24
C PRO A 215 -10.47 -15.37 5.49
N ARG A 216 -9.38 -16.04 5.83
CA ARG A 216 -8.04 -15.46 5.96
C ARG A 216 -7.27 -15.37 4.64
N LEU A 217 -7.85 -15.84 3.52
CA LEU A 217 -7.38 -15.53 2.17
C LEU A 217 -8.11 -14.30 1.65
N GLY A 218 -7.38 -13.35 1.10
CA GLY A 218 -7.95 -12.09 0.65
C GLY A 218 -7.13 -11.41 -0.43
N ILE A 219 -7.28 -10.12 -0.51
CA ILE A 219 -6.82 -9.27 -1.59
C ILE A 219 -5.82 -8.23 -1.04
N CYS A 220 -4.67 -8.11 -1.67
CA CYS A 220 -3.86 -6.90 -1.64
C CYS A 220 -4.24 -6.06 -2.85
N LEU A 221 -4.99 -4.99 -2.63
CA LEU A 221 -5.54 -4.14 -3.68
C LEU A 221 -4.54 -3.06 -4.07
N ASP A 222 -3.82 -3.24 -5.18
CA ASP A 222 -3.07 -2.16 -5.81
C ASP A 222 -4.03 -1.32 -6.67
N ILE A 223 -4.33 -0.11 -6.19
CA ILE A 223 -5.35 0.73 -6.83
C ILE A 223 -4.91 1.30 -8.18
N GLY A 224 -3.61 1.43 -8.42
CA GLY A 224 -3.07 1.88 -9.69
C GLY A 224 -3.07 0.78 -10.73
N HIS A 225 -2.67 -0.43 -10.38
CA HIS A 225 -2.73 -1.60 -11.26
C HIS A 225 -4.17 -1.96 -11.62
N ASP A 226 -5.08 -1.97 -10.64
CA ASP A 226 -6.50 -2.22 -10.85
C ASP A 226 -7.11 -1.22 -11.85
N LEU A 227 -6.80 0.08 -11.67
CA LEU A 227 -7.27 1.13 -12.56
C LEU A 227 -6.68 1.02 -13.98
N ARG A 228 -5.37 0.71 -14.12
CA ARG A 228 -4.72 0.52 -15.42
C ARG A 228 -5.29 -0.68 -16.20
N TYR A 229 -5.78 -1.69 -15.51
CA TYR A 229 -6.48 -2.82 -16.15
C TYR A 229 -7.88 -2.46 -16.63
N GLY A 230 -8.41 -1.32 -16.24
CA GLY A 230 -9.75 -0.83 -16.59
C GLY A 230 -10.81 -1.15 -15.54
N SER A 231 -10.39 -1.61 -14.36
CA SER A 231 -11.26 -1.80 -13.20
C SER A 231 -11.48 -0.48 -12.45
N ASP A 232 -12.37 -0.48 -11.48
CA ASP A 232 -12.67 0.67 -10.63
C ASP A 232 -12.29 0.33 -9.18
N PRO A 233 -11.13 0.80 -8.67
CA PRO A 233 -10.66 0.46 -7.34
C PRO A 233 -11.59 0.94 -6.23
N MET A 234 -12.41 1.99 -6.46
CA MET A 234 -13.41 2.45 -5.51
C MET A 234 -14.56 1.46 -5.38
N ARG A 235 -15.03 0.96 -6.52
CA ARG A 235 -16.05 -0.11 -6.58
C ARG A 235 -15.53 -1.38 -5.94
N ASP A 236 -14.30 -1.78 -6.24
CA ASP A 236 -13.73 -3.05 -5.82
C ASP A 236 -13.39 -3.03 -4.33
N LEU A 237 -12.87 -1.91 -3.79
CA LEU A 237 -12.74 -1.73 -2.35
C LEU A 237 -14.10 -1.86 -1.64
N LYS A 238 -15.15 -1.20 -2.15
CA LYS A 238 -16.49 -1.28 -1.56
C LYS A 238 -17.06 -2.70 -1.62
N ARG A 239 -16.86 -3.40 -2.74
CA ARG A 239 -17.41 -4.74 -2.97
C ARG A 239 -16.71 -5.80 -2.12
N TYR A 240 -15.39 -5.71 -2.00
CA TYR A 240 -14.55 -6.75 -1.40
C TYR A 240 -13.95 -6.35 -0.03
N ALA A 241 -14.44 -5.26 0.58
CA ALA A 241 -13.86 -4.65 1.80
C ALA A 241 -13.49 -5.66 2.90
N LYS A 242 -14.32 -6.71 3.12
CA LYS A 242 -14.10 -7.73 4.16
C LYS A 242 -12.94 -8.67 3.85
N ARG A 243 -12.46 -8.68 2.63
CA ARG A 243 -11.36 -9.53 2.14
C ARG A 243 -10.17 -8.71 1.62
N VAL A 244 -10.22 -7.38 1.66
CA VAL A 244 -9.07 -6.52 1.40
C VAL A 244 -8.26 -6.43 2.69
N PHE A 245 -7.06 -7.01 2.70
CA PHE A 245 -6.19 -7.07 3.88
C PHE A 245 -5.01 -6.10 3.79
N ASP A 246 -4.63 -5.73 2.58
CA ASP A 246 -3.61 -4.73 2.30
C ASP A 246 -4.00 -3.88 1.10
N ILE A 247 -3.49 -2.67 1.02
CA ILE A 247 -3.73 -1.77 -0.10
C ILE A 247 -2.40 -1.14 -0.51
N HIS A 248 -2.06 -1.24 -1.79
CA HIS A 248 -0.96 -0.49 -2.37
C HIS A 248 -1.49 0.79 -3.03
N LEU A 249 -0.98 1.93 -2.55
CA LEU A 249 -1.26 3.25 -3.12
C LEU A 249 -0.33 3.48 -4.30
N LYS A 250 -0.91 3.68 -5.45
CA LYS A 250 -0.21 3.99 -6.68
C LYS A 250 -1.10 4.91 -7.51
N ASP A 251 -0.65 6.15 -7.77
CA ASP A 251 -1.37 7.02 -8.71
C ASP A 251 -0.84 6.83 -10.12
N VAL A 252 -1.68 7.03 -11.10
CA VAL A 252 -1.36 6.76 -12.50
C VAL A 252 -1.88 7.87 -13.42
N THR A 253 -1.20 8.03 -14.56
CA THR A 253 -1.53 9.11 -15.52
C THR A 253 -2.76 8.81 -16.38
N ALA A 254 -3.16 7.54 -16.52
CA ALA A 254 -4.29 7.11 -17.33
C ALA A 254 -4.87 5.77 -16.84
N PRO A 255 -6.18 5.50 -17.05
CA PRO A 255 -6.84 4.25 -16.66
C PRO A 255 -6.69 3.19 -17.77
N THR A 256 -5.49 3.05 -18.32
CA THR A 256 -5.16 2.11 -19.40
C THR A 256 -3.78 1.52 -19.18
N LYS A 257 -3.43 0.49 -19.95
CA LYS A 257 -2.11 -0.16 -19.90
C LYS A 257 -0.95 0.83 -20.07
N GLU A 258 -1.14 1.88 -20.84
CA GLU A 258 -0.14 2.92 -21.10
C GLU A 258 0.00 3.92 -19.94
N GLY A 259 -0.92 3.90 -18.98
CA GLY A 259 -0.85 4.70 -17.75
C GLY A 259 0.44 4.41 -17.01
N LYS A 260 1.13 5.47 -16.56
CA LYS A 260 2.40 5.38 -15.84
C LYS A 260 2.21 5.81 -14.41
N ALA A 261 2.98 5.20 -13.50
CA ALA A 261 3.05 5.64 -12.12
C ALA A 261 3.50 7.11 -12.03
N ILE A 262 2.89 7.85 -11.11
CA ILE A 262 3.18 9.27 -10.85
C ILE A 262 2.97 9.54 -9.35
N GLU A 263 3.42 10.69 -8.88
CA GLU A 263 3.22 11.12 -7.49
C GLU A 263 1.73 11.16 -7.14
N LEU A 264 1.39 10.74 -5.91
CA LEU A 264 0.00 10.75 -5.45
C LEU A 264 -0.61 12.16 -5.54
N GLY A 265 -1.79 12.24 -6.13
CA GLY A 265 -2.50 13.49 -6.36
C GLY A 265 -2.14 14.24 -7.64
N ARG A 266 -1.12 13.80 -8.38
CA ARG A 266 -0.82 14.31 -9.72
C ARG A 266 -1.47 13.49 -10.83
N GLY A 267 -1.92 12.29 -10.54
CA GLY A 267 -2.59 11.39 -11.47
C GLY A 267 -4.10 11.57 -11.51
N ILE A 268 -4.79 10.46 -11.72
CA ILE A 268 -6.24 10.47 -11.98
C ILE A 268 -7.09 9.91 -10.82
N ILE A 269 -6.45 9.38 -9.77
CA ILE A 269 -7.18 8.81 -8.63
C ILE A 269 -7.67 9.93 -7.69
N ASP A 270 -8.94 9.90 -7.32
CA ASP A 270 -9.52 10.81 -6.32
C ASP A 270 -9.23 10.30 -4.90
N PHE A 271 -8.07 10.64 -4.35
CA PHE A 271 -7.67 10.21 -3.01
C PHE A 271 -8.57 10.76 -1.89
N PRO A 272 -9.10 12.00 -1.92
CA PRO A 272 -10.12 12.43 -0.97
C PRO A 272 -11.35 11.51 -0.93
N LEU A 273 -11.86 11.11 -2.10
CA LEU A 273 -12.97 10.14 -2.17
C LEU A 273 -12.54 8.76 -1.69
N PHE A 274 -11.32 8.33 -2.03
CA PHE A 274 -10.76 7.04 -1.60
C PHE A 274 -10.65 6.96 -0.06
N VAL A 275 -10.11 7.99 0.59
CA VAL A 275 -10.00 8.05 2.07
C VAL A 275 -11.38 8.05 2.74
N LYS A 276 -12.35 8.79 2.20
CA LYS A 276 -13.75 8.71 2.68
C LYS A 276 -14.31 7.30 2.57
N LEU A 277 -14.02 6.61 1.47
CA LEU A 277 -14.49 5.24 1.26
C LEU A 277 -13.83 4.26 2.24
N LEU A 278 -12.49 4.35 2.46
CA LEU A 278 -11.78 3.55 3.47
C LEU A 278 -12.44 3.64 4.85
N ARG A 279 -12.77 4.86 5.28
CA ARG A 279 -13.48 5.09 6.54
C ARG A 279 -14.89 4.52 6.54
N LYS A 280 -15.63 4.74 5.44
CA LYS A 280 -17.00 4.24 5.28
C LYS A 280 -17.10 2.72 5.34
N VAL A 281 -16.14 2.00 4.75
CA VAL A 281 -16.12 0.53 4.81
C VAL A 281 -15.49 0.00 6.09
N GLY A 282 -14.97 0.88 6.96
CA GLY A 282 -14.33 0.50 8.22
C GLY A 282 -13.00 -0.23 8.04
N TYR A 283 -12.22 0.12 6.98
CA TYR A 283 -10.93 -0.49 6.73
C TYR A 283 -9.94 -0.17 7.86
N LYS A 284 -9.20 -1.18 8.33
CA LYS A 284 -8.27 -1.08 9.47
C LYS A 284 -6.84 -1.55 9.15
N GLY A 285 -6.60 -1.99 7.92
CA GLY A 285 -5.28 -2.44 7.48
C GLY A 285 -4.32 -1.29 7.15
N SER A 286 -3.22 -1.64 6.50
CA SER A 286 -2.27 -0.66 5.97
C SER A 286 -2.67 -0.20 4.57
N VAL A 287 -2.40 1.06 4.27
CA VAL A 287 -2.39 1.64 2.92
C VAL A 287 -0.97 2.07 2.63
N SER A 288 -0.26 1.30 1.83
CA SER A 288 1.18 1.45 1.66
C SER A 288 1.51 2.04 0.30
N LEU A 289 2.29 3.13 0.29
CA LEU A 289 2.76 3.71 -0.97
C LEU A 289 3.68 2.72 -1.68
N GLU A 290 3.33 2.36 -2.91
CA GLU A 290 4.19 1.66 -3.85
C GLU A 290 4.56 2.62 -4.99
N TYR A 291 5.69 3.32 -4.81
CA TYR A 291 6.16 4.32 -5.75
C TYR A 291 7.08 3.68 -6.79
N GLU A 292 6.67 3.73 -8.05
CA GLU A 292 7.38 3.09 -9.17
C GLU A 292 7.80 4.06 -10.28
N LYS A 293 7.63 5.35 -10.06
CA LYS A 293 8.15 6.36 -10.96
C LYS A 293 9.63 6.51 -10.80
N ASP A 294 10.52 6.87 -11.11
CA ASP A 294 11.94 7.10 -10.87
C ASP A 294 12.53 6.33 -9.67
N MET A 295 12.60 5.01 -9.81
CA MET A 295 13.10 4.13 -8.76
C MET A 295 14.62 4.25 -8.49
N SER A 296 15.37 5.00 -9.30
CA SER A 296 16.78 5.32 -9.07
C SER A 296 16.98 6.53 -8.16
N ASP A 297 16.02 7.47 -8.14
CA ASP A 297 15.98 8.63 -7.24
C ASP A 297 14.53 8.92 -6.79
N PRO A 298 13.95 8.05 -5.96
CA PRO A 298 12.53 8.09 -5.64
C PRO A 298 12.19 9.07 -4.51
N PHE A 299 13.19 9.57 -3.76
CA PHE A 299 12.98 10.20 -2.47
C PHE A 299 12.13 11.48 -2.53
N ILE A 300 12.31 12.30 -3.55
CA ILE A 300 11.53 13.53 -3.71
C ILE A 300 10.06 13.18 -4.00
N GLY A 301 9.81 12.27 -4.94
CA GLY A 301 8.46 11.87 -5.31
C GLY A 301 7.73 11.13 -4.18
N ILE A 302 8.46 10.30 -3.41
CA ILE A 302 7.90 9.66 -2.21
C ILE A 302 7.52 10.73 -1.16
N ALA A 303 8.41 11.69 -0.87
CA ALA A 303 8.15 12.72 0.13
C ALA A 303 6.93 13.58 -0.26
N GLU A 304 6.80 13.94 -1.54
CA GLU A 304 5.62 14.64 -2.08
C GLU A 304 4.35 13.80 -1.92
N SER A 305 4.39 12.54 -2.35
CA SER A 305 3.25 11.61 -2.28
C SER A 305 2.76 11.40 -0.85
N VAL A 306 3.69 11.17 0.09
CA VAL A 306 3.39 11.00 1.52
C VAL A 306 2.82 12.28 2.11
N GLY A 307 3.40 13.45 1.81
CA GLY A 307 2.91 14.74 2.29
C GLY A 307 1.48 15.02 1.80
N TYR A 308 1.23 14.80 0.52
CA TYR A 308 -0.11 14.93 -0.06
C TYR A 308 -1.11 13.98 0.61
N PHE A 309 -0.78 12.68 0.73
CA PHE A 309 -1.73 11.71 1.28
C PHE A 309 -2.00 11.95 2.76
N LYS A 310 -1.01 12.35 3.56
CA LYS A 310 -1.21 12.79 4.95
C LYS A 310 -2.18 13.96 5.04
N ALA A 311 -2.06 14.96 4.18
CA ALA A 311 -3.00 16.08 4.13
C ALA A 311 -4.42 15.62 3.77
N VAL A 312 -4.57 14.71 2.81
CA VAL A 312 -5.85 14.11 2.46
C VAL A 312 -6.44 13.32 3.63
N MET A 313 -5.63 12.52 4.35
CA MET A 313 -6.09 11.80 5.55
C MET A 313 -6.61 12.74 6.63
N GLN A 314 -6.07 13.93 6.77
CA GLN A 314 -6.51 14.93 7.76
C GLN A 314 -7.80 15.65 7.33
N THR A 315 -7.96 15.94 6.05
CA THR A 315 -9.01 16.82 5.52
C THR A 315 -10.23 16.11 4.94
N ALA A 316 -10.09 14.87 4.46
CA ALA A 316 -11.19 14.09 3.90
C ALA A 316 -12.08 13.54 5.01
N GLN A 317 -13.10 14.29 5.41
CA GLN A 317 -14.14 13.89 6.38
C GLN A 317 -15.31 13.17 5.70
#